data_2e1fbb3cec93b5c6e3f1ca28cccbc918
#
_entry.id   2e1fbb3cec93b5c6e3f1ca28cccbc918
#
_cell.length_a   1.000
_cell.length_b   1.000
_cell.length_c   1.000
_cell.angle_alpha   90.00
_cell.angle_beta   90.00
_cell.angle_gamma   90.00
#
_symmetry.space_group_name_H-M   'P 1'
#
loop_
_entity.id
_entity.type
_entity.pdbx_description
1 polymer ?
#
loop_
_entity_poly.entity_id
_entity_poly.type
_entity_poly.pdbx_seq_one_letter_code
_entity_poly.pdbx_strand_id
1 'polypeptide(L)'
;PLRLVGSEMCIRDSIMPDNRAEIEKRRTFAIISHPDAGKTTLTEKFLLYGGAIALAGMVKGKRNSRHAVSDWMEIEKQRGISVTSSVMQFQYDGFCINILDTPGHQDFSEDTYRTLMAADSAVMVIDAGKGVEAQTRKLFKVCVLRDIPIFTFINKMDRDSRSPYDLLDEIEKELGIGTYPMNWPIGSGVDFKGVYDREKDKVLRFIPEESGAGRREVQEQDFSLDDPALPGAIGEYLYDALKDDVELLDGAGYEFDLERVRHGKLSPVFFGSALTNFGVEPFLEQFLKLTPPPLSRQAEGRTVDPFAEDFSAFVFKIQANMNKAHRDRIAFIRICSGKFEKGMEVEHVQGGRRMKLSQPQQLMAQSREIIDEAYAGDIIGVFDPGVFSIGDTLCAPGKKLKFQGIPTFAPELFSLVRQKDTMKRKQFVKGANQIAQEGAIQIFQEINSGMEEIIVGVVGSLQFDVFQYRMENEYNVEVHMQTLPYSFIRWIDNEGLDEAALRKLNLTSDTKKVQDLKGRYLLLFSNQWSINWALERNEGLLLSEFSEN
;
A
#
# COMPACT_ATOMS: atom_id res chain seq x y z
N PRO A 1 26.68 49.06 45.89
CA PRO A 1 26.82 48.18 44.82
C PRO A 1 25.56 47.30 44.67
N LEU A 2 24.85 47.48 43.60
CA LEU A 2 23.66 46.68 43.20
C LEU A 2 24.13 45.44 42.44
N ARG A 3 23.80 44.31 43.00
CA ARG A 3 23.93 42.99 42.31
C ARG A 3 22.91 42.89 41.20
N LEU A 4 23.35 42.73 39.96
CA LEU A 4 22.61 42.16 38.88
C LEU A 4 22.79 40.63 38.94
N VAL A 5 21.72 39.92 39.30
CA VAL A 5 21.61 38.48 39.21
C VAL A 5 20.29 38.21 38.49
N GLY A 6 20.33 37.51 37.38
CA GLY A 6 19.15 36.88 36.80
C GLY A 6 18.73 37.38 35.44
N SER A 7 19.39 36.94 34.37
CA SER A 7 18.80 36.93 33.01
C SER A 7 19.48 35.94 32.04
N GLU A 8 20.03 34.84 32.54
CA GLU A 8 20.58 33.79 31.62
C GLU A 8 19.81 32.45 31.66
N MET A 9 18.59 32.44 32.17
CA MET A 9 17.83 31.19 32.30
C MET A 9 16.48 31.17 31.57
N CYS A 10 16.31 31.99 30.53
CA CYS A 10 15.08 32.02 29.74
C CYS A 10 15.27 31.94 28.21
N ILE A 11 16.43 31.51 27.70
CA ILE A 11 16.67 31.45 26.26
C ILE A 11 16.86 30.00 25.76
N ARG A 12 16.65 28.99 26.60
CA ARG A 12 16.74 27.57 26.17
C ARG A 12 15.39 26.86 25.94
N ASP A 13 14.27 27.50 26.23
CA ASP A 13 12.93 26.85 26.12
C ASP A 13 12.14 27.20 24.86
N SER A 14 12.76 27.78 23.87
CA SER A 14 11.98 28.27 22.71
C SER A 14 12.50 27.89 21.34
N ILE A 15 13.02 26.70 21.12
CA ILE A 15 13.13 26.14 19.74
C ILE A 15 13.39 24.62 19.83
N MET A 16 12.53 23.87 20.50
CA MET A 16 12.29 22.49 20.11
C MET A 16 11.05 22.51 19.24
N PRO A 17 11.11 22.05 17.99
CA PRO A 17 9.87 21.85 17.23
C PRO A 17 9.01 20.89 18.07
N ASP A 18 7.80 21.31 18.37
CA ASP A 18 6.83 20.48 19.07
C ASP A 18 6.62 19.22 18.21
N ASN A 19 7.16 18.09 18.66
CA ASN A 19 7.04 16.80 17.95
C ASN A 19 5.58 16.51 17.61
N ARG A 20 4.65 17.00 18.45
CA ARG A 20 3.22 16.87 18.24
C ARG A 20 2.76 17.60 16.97
N ALA A 21 3.17 18.86 16.79
CA ALA A 21 2.82 19.65 15.61
C ALA A 21 3.36 19.02 14.32
N GLU A 22 4.57 18.44 14.39
CA GLU A 22 5.14 17.71 13.27
C GLU A 22 4.37 16.41 12.95
N ILE A 23 3.95 15.66 13.96
CA ILE A 23 3.15 14.44 13.79
C ILE A 23 1.77 14.78 13.21
N GLU A 24 1.12 15.82 13.69
CA GLU A 24 -0.21 16.27 13.24
C GLU A 24 -0.26 16.67 11.75
N LYS A 25 0.86 17.09 11.17
CA LYS A 25 0.96 17.41 9.73
C LYS A 25 1.05 16.18 8.83
N ARG A 26 1.32 14.99 9.35
CA ARG A 26 1.58 13.78 8.55
C ARG A 26 0.30 13.11 8.11
N ARG A 27 0.29 12.73 6.83
CA ARG A 27 -0.79 11.96 6.20
C ARG A 27 -0.19 10.80 5.45
N THR A 28 -0.49 9.58 5.90
CA THR A 28 0.04 8.35 5.29
C THR A 28 -1.11 7.51 4.80
N PHE A 29 -1.26 7.41 3.50
CA PHE A 29 -2.36 6.69 2.90
C PHE A 29 -1.94 5.79 1.76
N ALA A 30 -2.71 4.74 1.55
CA ALA A 30 -2.55 3.85 0.41
C ALA A 30 -3.59 4.15 -0.66
N ILE A 31 -3.22 3.97 -1.92
CA ILE A 31 -4.16 4.03 -3.04
C ILE A 31 -4.48 2.61 -3.49
N ILE A 32 -5.75 2.23 -3.40
CA ILE A 32 -6.26 0.91 -3.77
C ILE A 32 -7.22 1.01 -4.96
N SER A 33 -7.14 0.04 -5.86
CA SER A 33 -8.04 -0.02 -7.02
C SER A 33 -7.96 -1.38 -7.71
N HIS A 34 -8.91 -1.61 -8.60
CA HIS A 34 -8.75 -2.61 -9.66
C HIS A 34 -7.68 -2.14 -10.68
N PRO A 35 -6.98 -3.05 -11.40
CA PRO A 35 -6.14 -2.69 -12.53
C PRO A 35 -6.87 -1.77 -13.53
N ASP A 36 -6.16 -0.81 -14.10
CA ASP A 36 -6.67 0.16 -15.07
C ASP A 36 -7.72 1.18 -14.56
N ALA A 37 -8.10 1.19 -13.29
CA ALA A 37 -9.01 2.21 -12.75
C ALA A 37 -8.40 3.65 -12.75
N GLY A 38 -7.08 3.76 -12.99
CA GLY A 38 -6.38 5.03 -13.10
C GLY A 38 -5.59 5.43 -11.86
N LYS A 39 -5.28 4.45 -10.98
CA LYS A 39 -4.49 4.63 -9.76
C LYS A 39 -3.18 5.36 -10.03
N THR A 40 -2.33 4.82 -10.89
CA THR A 40 -1.02 5.39 -11.23
C THR A 40 -1.13 6.82 -11.77
N THR A 41 -2.16 7.10 -12.59
CA THR A 41 -2.43 8.45 -13.09
C THR A 41 -2.77 9.41 -11.95
N LEU A 42 -3.60 8.98 -11.00
CA LEU A 42 -3.97 9.80 -9.83
C LEU A 42 -2.75 10.05 -8.93
N THR A 43 -1.94 9.03 -8.66
CA THR A 43 -0.68 9.16 -7.90
C THR A 43 0.26 10.18 -8.53
N GLU A 44 0.47 10.12 -9.86
CA GLU A 44 1.31 11.09 -10.58
C GLU A 44 0.77 12.51 -10.49
N LYS A 45 -0.56 12.68 -10.47
CA LYS A 45 -1.16 14.01 -10.31
C LYS A 45 -0.91 14.58 -8.91
N PHE A 46 -1.02 13.77 -7.87
CA PHE A 46 -0.67 14.20 -6.51
C PHE A 46 0.79 14.64 -6.39
N LEU A 47 1.71 13.88 -6.99
CA LEU A 47 3.13 14.23 -7.04
C LEU A 47 3.38 15.54 -7.83
N LEU A 48 2.61 15.78 -8.88
CA LEU A 48 2.68 17.00 -9.68
C LEU A 48 2.23 18.22 -8.86
N TYR A 49 1.08 18.13 -8.16
CA TYR A 49 0.59 19.20 -7.29
C TYR A 49 1.55 19.48 -6.13
N GLY A 50 2.15 18.45 -5.56
CA GLY A 50 3.20 18.58 -4.53
C GLY A 50 4.55 19.08 -5.05
N GLY A 51 4.69 19.35 -6.35
CA GLY A 51 5.94 19.80 -6.96
C GLY A 51 7.06 18.75 -6.96
N ALA A 52 6.76 17.50 -6.56
CA ALA A 52 7.73 16.41 -6.50
C ALA A 52 8.16 15.91 -7.89
N ILE A 53 7.34 16.15 -8.91
CA ILE A 53 7.66 15.91 -10.32
C ILE A 53 7.32 17.13 -11.17
N ALA A 54 8.15 17.41 -12.16
CA ALA A 54 7.95 18.59 -13.04
C ALA A 54 6.90 18.36 -14.14
N LEU A 55 6.63 17.09 -14.49
CA LEU A 55 5.69 16.70 -15.55
C LEU A 55 5.13 15.30 -15.18
N ALA A 56 3.81 15.17 -15.12
CA ALA A 56 3.18 13.86 -15.07
C ALA A 56 3.39 13.13 -16.41
N GLY A 57 3.84 11.88 -16.38
CA GLY A 57 3.99 11.06 -17.57
C GLY A 57 2.61 10.78 -18.17
N MET A 58 2.47 10.90 -19.49
CA MET A 58 1.28 10.43 -20.16
C MET A 58 1.36 8.89 -20.24
N VAL A 59 0.65 8.20 -19.36
CA VAL A 59 0.48 6.75 -19.42
C VAL A 59 -0.40 6.39 -20.60
N LYS A 60 0.13 6.47 -21.82
CA LYS A 60 -0.52 5.85 -23.01
C LYS A 60 0.52 5.34 -23.99
N GLY A 61 0.41 4.04 -24.24
CA GLY A 61 1.23 3.30 -25.16
C GLY A 61 1.31 3.88 -26.56
N LYS A 62 2.41 4.55 -26.84
CA LYS A 62 3.08 4.59 -28.12
C LYS A 62 4.58 4.68 -27.87
N ARG A 63 5.36 4.05 -28.69
CA ARG A 63 6.81 3.70 -28.62
C ARG A 63 7.82 4.69 -28.03
N ASN A 64 7.40 5.79 -27.39
CA ASN A 64 8.27 6.79 -26.74
C ASN A 64 7.66 7.34 -25.43
N SER A 65 6.79 6.59 -24.73
CA SER A 65 6.20 7.04 -23.47
C SER A 65 7.21 6.93 -22.32
N ARG A 66 7.38 8.01 -21.55
CA ARG A 66 8.01 7.95 -20.24
C ARG A 66 7.14 7.05 -19.36
N HIS A 67 7.76 6.09 -18.67
CA HIS A 67 7.08 5.21 -17.73
C HIS A 67 6.70 5.97 -16.47
N ALA A 68 5.70 5.46 -15.75
CA ALA A 68 5.26 6.02 -14.47
C ALA A 68 6.42 6.08 -13.46
N VAL A 69 6.40 7.09 -12.61
CA VAL A 69 7.43 7.28 -11.56
C VAL A 69 7.41 6.14 -10.55
N SER A 70 6.23 5.55 -10.30
CA SER A 70 6.04 4.40 -9.42
C SER A 70 6.60 3.09 -9.98
N ASP A 71 6.69 2.94 -11.32
CA ASP A 71 7.13 1.71 -11.99
C ASP A 71 8.65 1.77 -12.23
N TRP A 72 9.43 1.34 -11.25
CA TRP A 72 10.89 1.42 -11.31
C TRP A 72 11.54 0.15 -11.87
N MET A 73 10.88 -1.03 -11.75
CA MET A 73 11.39 -2.28 -12.29
C MET A 73 11.21 -2.36 -13.81
N GLU A 74 12.22 -2.92 -14.50
CA GLU A 74 12.15 -3.06 -15.95
C GLU A 74 11.00 -3.99 -16.40
N ILE A 75 10.67 -5.00 -15.60
CA ILE A 75 9.53 -5.89 -15.88
C ILE A 75 8.17 -5.15 -15.75
N GLU A 76 8.05 -4.20 -14.83
CA GLU A 76 6.86 -3.34 -14.71
C GLU A 76 6.69 -2.49 -15.97
N LYS A 77 7.78 -1.88 -16.44
CA LYS A 77 7.80 -1.08 -17.66
C LYS A 77 7.47 -1.88 -18.92
N GLN A 78 7.99 -3.10 -19.01
CA GLN A 78 7.75 -3.98 -20.17
C GLN A 78 6.31 -4.48 -20.22
N ARG A 79 5.70 -4.77 -19.07
CA ARG A 79 4.35 -5.32 -18.97
C ARG A 79 3.27 -4.27 -18.77
N GLY A 80 3.65 -3.05 -18.34
CA GLY A 80 2.72 -1.95 -18.04
C GLY A 80 1.85 -2.19 -16.81
N ILE A 81 2.33 -3.00 -15.86
CA ILE A 81 1.66 -3.31 -14.59
C ILE A 81 2.63 -3.11 -13.43
N SER A 82 2.17 -2.51 -12.34
CA SER A 82 2.94 -2.41 -11.10
C SER A 82 2.99 -3.78 -10.42
N VAL A 83 4.19 -4.22 -10.07
CA VAL A 83 4.49 -5.52 -9.44
C VAL A 83 4.75 -5.37 -7.95
N THR A 84 5.36 -4.24 -7.56
CA THR A 84 5.71 -3.95 -6.18
C THR A 84 5.10 -2.63 -5.73
N SER A 85 4.80 -2.51 -4.43
CA SER A 85 4.38 -1.24 -3.86
C SER A 85 5.51 -0.22 -3.90
N SER A 86 5.17 1.04 -4.15
CA SER A 86 6.10 2.16 -4.08
C SER A 86 5.73 3.09 -2.93
N VAL A 87 6.75 3.65 -2.28
CA VAL A 87 6.58 4.66 -1.24
C VAL A 87 7.07 5.99 -1.81
N MET A 88 6.24 7.01 -1.74
CA MET A 88 6.57 8.35 -2.23
C MET A 88 6.17 9.37 -1.19
N GLN A 89 7.00 10.39 -1.00
CA GLN A 89 6.76 11.45 -0.04
C GLN A 89 6.90 12.82 -0.70
N PHE A 90 6.06 13.75 -0.29
CA PHE A 90 6.11 15.16 -0.71
C PHE A 90 5.39 16.04 0.31
N GLN A 91 5.51 17.36 0.13
CA GLN A 91 4.80 18.34 0.94
C GLN A 91 3.76 19.05 0.10
N TYR A 92 2.59 19.30 0.65
CA TYR A 92 1.52 20.05 0.03
C TYR A 92 0.65 20.72 1.09
N ASP A 93 0.36 22.01 0.93
CA ASP A 93 -0.50 22.81 1.83
C ASP A 93 -0.19 22.63 3.34
N GLY A 94 1.09 22.60 3.69
CA GLY A 94 1.55 22.43 5.08
C GLY A 94 1.51 20.99 5.61
N PHE A 95 1.01 20.03 4.83
CA PHE A 95 1.04 18.61 5.17
C PHE A 95 2.29 17.91 4.64
N CYS A 96 2.77 16.93 5.40
CA CYS A 96 3.78 15.97 4.96
C CYS A 96 3.07 14.68 4.55
N ILE A 97 3.12 14.36 3.28
CA ILE A 97 2.30 13.32 2.67
C ILE A 97 3.16 12.12 2.31
N ASN A 98 2.76 10.94 2.79
CA ASN A 98 3.34 9.66 2.42
C ASN A 98 2.30 8.87 1.60
N ILE A 99 2.55 8.67 0.32
CA ILE A 99 1.73 7.83 -0.55
C ILE A 99 2.34 6.42 -0.61
N LEU A 100 1.48 5.45 -0.39
CA LEU A 100 1.75 4.04 -0.60
C LEU A 100 1.01 3.60 -1.87
N ASP A 101 1.72 3.58 -2.98
CA ASP A 101 1.17 3.12 -4.25
C ASP A 101 1.24 1.59 -4.30
N THR A 102 0.08 0.91 -4.35
CA THR A 102 -0.01 -0.55 -4.25
C THR A 102 -0.15 -1.19 -5.62
N PRO A 103 0.32 -2.44 -5.84
CA PRO A 103 0.02 -3.17 -7.06
C PRO A 103 -1.50 -3.33 -7.25
N GLY A 104 -1.99 -3.11 -8.48
CA GLY A 104 -3.40 -3.32 -8.80
C GLY A 104 -3.77 -4.78 -9.06
N HIS A 105 -2.80 -5.62 -9.47
CA HIS A 105 -3.05 -7.00 -9.89
C HIS A 105 -3.21 -7.95 -8.68
N GLN A 106 -4.17 -8.86 -8.77
CA GLN A 106 -4.49 -9.81 -7.68
C GLN A 106 -3.33 -10.71 -7.24
N ASP A 107 -2.41 -11.05 -8.15
CA ASP A 107 -1.25 -11.89 -7.86
C ASP A 107 -0.30 -11.25 -6.84
N PHE A 108 -0.37 -9.92 -6.66
CA PHE A 108 0.44 -9.17 -5.71
C PHE A 108 -0.36 -8.68 -4.49
N SER A 109 -1.49 -9.32 -4.19
CA SER A 109 -2.35 -8.93 -3.05
C SER A 109 -1.63 -9.01 -1.70
N GLU A 110 -0.66 -9.89 -1.53
CA GLU A 110 0.12 -9.98 -0.30
C GLU A 110 1.00 -8.74 -0.08
N ASP A 111 1.67 -8.22 -1.12
CA ASP A 111 2.43 -6.96 -1.03
C ASP A 111 1.50 -5.77 -0.75
N THR A 112 0.33 -5.75 -1.37
CA THR A 112 -0.71 -4.75 -1.10
C THR A 112 -1.19 -4.81 0.35
N TYR A 113 -1.43 -6.00 0.88
CA TYR A 113 -1.83 -6.18 2.28
C TYR A 113 -0.78 -5.63 3.25
N ARG A 114 0.50 -6.01 3.06
CA ARG A 114 1.61 -5.52 3.90
C ARG A 114 1.72 -4.00 3.86
N THR A 115 1.54 -3.43 2.69
CA THR A 115 1.58 -1.98 2.48
C THR A 115 0.42 -1.28 3.16
N LEU A 116 -0.79 -1.84 3.09
CA LEU A 116 -1.96 -1.35 3.82
C LEU A 116 -1.77 -1.40 5.35
N MET A 117 -0.96 -2.34 5.85
CA MET A 117 -0.59 -2.36 7.26
C MET A 117 0.19 -1.11 7.68
N ALA A 118 0.88 -0.42 6.78
CA ALA A 118 1.61 0.81 7.07
C ALA A 118 0.76 2.09 6.90
N ALA A 119 -0.43 2.00 6.30
CA ALA A 119 -1.31 3.13 6.03
C ALA A 119 -2.18 3.51 7.26
N ASP A 120 -2.61 4.78 7.29
CA ASP A 120 -3.56 5.33 8.26
C ASP A 120 -4.92 5.66 7.61
N SER A 121 -4.99 5.67 6.28
CA SER A 121 -6.20 5.81 5.49
C SER A 121 -6.01 5.19 4.10
N ALA A 122 -7.08 5.09 3.33
CA ALA A 122 -7.03 4.58 1.97
C ALA A 122 -7.83 5.47 1.02
N VAL A 123 -7.31 5.64 -0.20
CA VAL A 123 -8.03 6.20 -1.34
C VAL A 123 -8.42 5.04 -2.25
N MET A 124 -9.70 4.79 -2.37
CA MET A 124 -10.26 3.77 -3.25
C MET A 124 -10.62 4.41 -4.59
N VAL A 125 -9.96 3.98 -5.68
CA VAL A 125 -10.22 4.49 -7.03
C VAL A 125 -11.13 3.53 -7.77
N ILE A 126 -12.27 4.04 -8.25
CA ILE A 126 -13.29 3.30 -9.00
C ILE A 126 -13.38 3.87 -10.40
N ASP A 127 -13.46 3.02 -11.42
CA ASP A 127 -13.74 3.40 -12.80
C ASP A 127 -15.24 3.69 -12.96
N ALA A 128 -15.61 4.91 -13.35
CA ALA A 128 -17.01 5.32 -13.49
C ALA A 128 -17.83 4.49 -14.50
N GLY A 129 -17.16 3.90 -15.50
CA GLY A 129 -17.80 3.04 -16.48
C GLY A 129 -18.00 1.60 -15.99
N LYS A 130 -17.14 1.13 -15.05
CA LYS A 130 -17.12 -0.29 -14.61
C LYS A 130 -17.75 -0.51 -13.22
N GLY A 131 -17.64 0.45 -12.31
CA GLY A 131 -18.09 0.33 -10.93
C GLY A 131 -17.16 -0.49 -10.05
N VAL A 132 -17.72 -1.21 -9.07
CA VAL A 132 -16.96 -1.99 -8.09
C VAL A 132 -16.51 -3.32 -8.66
N GLU A 133 -15.20 -3.48 -8.86
CA GLU A 133 -14.60 -4.67 -9.45
C GLU A 133 -14.02 -5.63 -8.38
N ALA A 134 -13.74 -6.87 -8.75
CA ALA A 134 -13.38 -7.95 -7.82
C ALA A 134 -12.17 -7.62 -6.93
N GLN A 135 -11.13 -6.98 -7.47
CA GLN A 135 -9.94 -6.61 -6.71
C GLN A 135 -10.24 -5.50 -5.70
N THR A 136 -11.07 -4.54 -6.07
CA THR A 136 -11.52 -3.47 -5.16
C THR A 136 -12.21 -4.06 -3.93
N ARG A 137 -13.10 -5.05 -4.10
CA ARG A 137 -13.76 -5.75 -2.97
C ARG A 137 -12.77 -6.44 -2.04
N LYS A 138 -11.74 -7.10 -2.59
CA LYS A 138 -10.72 -7.78 -1.78
C LYS A 138 -9.92 -6.77 -0.94
N LEU A 139 -9.46 -5.68 -1.55
CA LEU A 139 -8.66 -4.66 -0.88
C LEU A 139 -9.47 -3.84 0.14
N PHE A 140 -10.73 -3.56 -0.18
CA PHE A 140 -11.67 -2.93 0.74
C PHE A 140 -11.80 -3.72 2.05
N LYS A 141 -11.96 -5.05 1.98
CA LYS A 141 -12.03 -5.92 3.17
C LYS A 141 -10.79 -5.78 4.07
N VAL A 142 -9.61 -5.62 3.48
CA VAL A 142 -8.38 -5.39 4.24
C VAL A 142 -8.43 -4.06 4.99
N CYS A 143 -8.91 -2.99 4.34
CA CYS A 143 -9.08 -1.68 4.98
C CYS A 143 -10.07 -1.75 6.15
N VAL A 144 -11.19 -2.45 5.99
CA VAL A 144 -12.19 -2.67 7.05
C VAL A 144 -11.59 -3.44 8.24
N LEU A 145 -10.83 -4.51 7.99
CA LEU A 145 -10.14 -5.26 9.05
C LEU A 145 -9.13 -4.40 9.82
N ARG A 146 -8.64 -3.35 9.21
CA ARG A 146 -7.72 -2.39 9.80
C ARG A 146 -8.40 -1.21 10.48
N ASP A 147 -9.71 -1.07 10.36
CA ASP A 147 -10.50 0.05 10.89
C ASP A 147 -9.94 1.42 10.45
N ILE A 148 -9.51 1.52 9.18
CA ILE A 148 -8.96 2.76 8.61
C ILE A 148 -10.00 3.47 7.74
N PRO A 149 -10.01 4.82 7.72
CA PRO A 149 -10.90 5.61 6.87
C PRO A 149 -10.66 5.32 5.38
N ILE A 150 -11.74 5.26 4.62
CA ILE A 150 -11.72 4.99 3.18
C ILE A 150 -12.41 6.14 2.46
N PHE A 151 -11.68 6.79 1.55
CA PHE A 151 -12.17 7.85 0.66
C PHE A 151 -12.29 7.29 -0.75
N THR A 152 -13.40 7.53 -1.41
CA THR A 152 -13.65 7.00 -2.75
C THR A 152 -13.48 8.09 -3.80
N PHE A 153 -12.67 7.82 -4.81
CA PHE A 153 -12.54 8.67 -6.00
C PHE A 153 -13.08 7.92 -7.22
N ILE A 154 -14.23 8.36 -7.72
CA ILE A 154 -14.86 7.84 -8.93
C ILE A 154 -14.21 8.55 -10.12
N ASN A 155 -13.36 7.82 -10.81
CA ASN A 155 -12.46 8.32 -11.85
C ASN A 155 -13.01 8.07 -13.26
N LYS A 156 -12.47 8.80 -14.23
CA LYS A 156 -12.77 8.67 -15.66
C LYS A 156 -14.14 9.20 -16.06
N MET A 157 -14.62 10.24 -15.37
CA MET A 157 -15.84 10.95 -15.77
C MET A 157 -15.74 11.61 -17.15
N ASP A 158 -14.53 11.72 -17.73
CA ASP A 158 -14.25 12.15 -19.11
C ASP A 158 -14.63 11.10 -20.18
N ARG A 159 -15.20 9.97 -19.80
CA ARG A 159 -15.66 8.89 -20.67
C ARG A 159 -17.11 8.56 -20.35
N ASP A 160 -17.72 7.73 -21.21
CA ASP A 160 -19.04 7.20 -20.93
C ASP A 160 -19.05 6.52 -19.57
N SER A 161 -19.86 7.02 -18.67
CA SER A 161 -19.97 6.58 -17.29
C SER A 161 -21.38 6.09 -16.98
N ARG A 162 -21.47 5.27 -15.94
CA ARG A 162 -22.74 4.89 -15.35
C ARG A 162 -23.33 6.08 -14.56
N SER A 163 -24.62 6.00 -14.25
CA SER A 163 -25.25 7.01 -13.39
C SER A 163 -24.50 7.15 -12.05
N PRO A 164 -24.21 8.38 -11.59
CA PRO A 164 -23.62 8.58 -10.26
C PRO A 164 -24.42 7.91 -9.13
N TYR A 165 -25.74 7.93 -9.19
CA TYR A 165 -26.62 7.25 -8.23
C TYR A 165 -26.41 5.74 -8.21
N ASP A 166 -26.33 5.10 -9.39
CA ASP A 166 -26.09 3.66 -9.51
C ASP A 166 -24.74 3.26 -8.94
N LEU A 167 -23.71 4.12 -9.11
CA LEU A 167 -22.38 3.88 -8.56
C LEU A 167 -22.35 3.97 -7.03
N LEU A 168 -23.03 4.96 -6.44
CA LEU A 168 -23.17 5.07 -4.99
C LEU A 168 -23.91 3.87 -4.42
N ASP A 169 -25.04 3.49 -5.00
CA ASP A 169 -25.85 2.32 -4.63
C ASP A 169 -25.03 1.02 -4.68
N GLU A 170 -24.21 0.85 -5.74
CA GLU A 170 -23.35 -0.32 -5.89
C GLU A 170 -22.27 -0.37 -4.80
N ILE A 171 -21.62 0.76 -4.50
CA ILE A 171 -20.63 0.84 -3.42
C ILE A 171 -21.26 0.43 -2.09
N GLU A 172 -22.43 0.94 -1.77
CA GLU A 172 -23.13 0.62 -0.52
C GLU A 172 -23.55 -0.85 -0.44
N LYS A 173 -24.10 -1.39 -1.52
CA LYS A 173 -24.56 -2.79 -1.57
C LYS A 173 -23.42 -3.80 -1.58
N GLU A 174 -22.39 -3.53 -2.38
CA GLU A 174 -21.29 -4.46 -2.60
C GLU A 174 -20.24 -4.45 -1.50
N LEU A 175 -20.00 -3.28 -0.90
CA LEU A 175 -18.97 -3.09 0.11
C LEU A 175 -19.55 -2.97 1.53
N GLY A 176 -20.83 -2.62 1.68
CA GLY A 176 -21.46 -2.47 3.00
C GLY A 176 -21.00 -1.23 3.76
N ILE A 177 -20.51 -0.20 3.06
CA ILE A 177 -20.11 1.09 3.61
C ILE A 177 -21.07 2.17 3.11
N GLY A 178 -21.51 3.07 3.99
CA GLY A 178 -22.29 4.22 3.55
C GLY A 178 -21.47 5.16 2.67
N THR A 179 -22.12 5.87 1.77
CA THR A 179 -21.48 6.86 0.90
C THR A 179 -21.98 8.27 1.22
N TYR A 180 -21.10 9.26 1.05
CA TYR A 180 -21.45 10.67 1.09
C TYR A 180 -20.76 11.40 -0.07
N PRO A 181 -21.51 11.81 -1.11
CA PRO A 181 -20.93 12.58 -2.21
C PRO A 181 -20.51 13.96 -1.72
N MET A 182 -19.20 14.23 -1.73
CA MET A 182 -18.60 15.53 -1.39
C MET A 182 -18.74 16.52 -2.54
N ASN A 183 -18.69 16.01 -3.76
CA ASN A 183 -18.99 16.75 -4.96
C ASN A 183 -19.95 15.97 -5.86
N TRP A 184 -20.56 16.65 -6.81
CA TRP A 184 -21.45 16.04 -7.79
C TRP A 184 -21.02 16.35 -9.22
N PRO A 185 -20.94 15.38 -10.15
CA PRO A 185 -20.45 15.61 -11.49
C PRO A 185 -21.47 16.34 -12.36
N ILE A 186 -21.00 17.28 -13.16
CA ILE A 186 -21.80 18.02 -14.14
C ILE A 186 -21.58 17.43 -15.51
N GLY A 187 -22.48 16.55 -15.93
CA GLY A 187 -22.36 15.76 -17.14
C GLY A 187 -21.37 14.61 -17.03
N SER A 188 -21.18 13.91 -18.13
CA SER A 188 -20.22 12.78 -18.26
C SER A 188 -19.69 12.70 -19.69
N GLY A 189 -18.57 11.97 -19.89
CA GLY A 189 -17.95 11.83 -21.19
C GLY A 189 -17.46 13.16 -21.74
N VAL A 190 -17.83 13.47 -22.98
CA VAL A 190 -17.47 14.74 -23.64
C VAL A 190 -18.16 15.96 -23.01
N ASP A 191 -19.27 15.71 -22.31
CA ASP A 191 -20.07 16.73 -21.65
C ASP A 191 -19.70 16.91 -20.17
N PHE A 192 -18.66 16.28 -19.68
CA PHE A 192 -18.15 16.49 -18.33
C PHE A 192 -17.52 17.89 -18.22
N LYS A 193 -18.27 18.83 -17.63
CA LYS A 193 -17.90 20.27 -17.56
C LYS A 193 -17.23 20.64 -16.24
N GLY A 194 -17.48 19.89 -15.17
CA GLY A 194 -16.99 20.21 -13.84
C GLY A 194 -17.71 19.43 -12.77
N VAL A 195 -17.61 19.92 -11.54
CA VAL A 195 -18.28 19.36 -10.37
C VAL A 195 -18.96 20.44 -9.54
N TYR A 196 -20.05 20.10 -8.87
CA TYR A 196 -20.63 20.90 -7.81
C TYR A 196 -20.01 20.47 -6.48
N ASP A 197 -19.29 21.36 -5.80
CA ASP A 197 -18.70 21.17 -4.48
C ASP A 197 -19.77 21.46 -3.42
N ARG A 198 -20.23 20.41 -2.72
CA ARG A 198 -21.31 20.49 -1.73
C ARG A 198 -20.88 21.19 -0.43
N GLU A 199 -19.59 21.15 -0.07
CA GLU A 199 -19.08 21.82 1.12
C GLU A 199 -19.05 23.35 0.92
N LYS A 200 -18.60 23.78 -0.26
CA LYS A 200 -18.46 25.20 -0.59
C LYS A 200 -19.73 25.83 -1.18
N ASP A 201 -20.73 25.01 -1.54
CA ASP A 201 -21.93 25.40 -2.30
C ASP A 201 -21.55 26.14 -3.58
N LYS A 202 -20.67 25.53 -4.37
CA LYS A 202 -20.11 26.13 -5.58
C LYS A 202 -19.97 25.14 -6.72
N VAL A 203 -20.18 25.63 -7.92
CA VAL A 203 -19.86 24.93 -9.16
C VAL A 203 -18.43 25.25 -9.56
N LEU A 204 -17.59 24.23 -9.65
CA LEU A 204 -16.22 24.30 -10.17
C LEU A 204 -16.25 23.83 -11.62
N ARG A 205 -16.15 24.79 -12.55
CA ARG A 205 -16.06 24.50 -13.98
C ARG A 205 -14.61 24.37 -14.38
N PHE A 206 -14.28 23.29 -15.09
CA PHE A 206 -12.93 23.01 -15.55
C PHE A 206 -12.78 23.33 -17.04
N ILE A 207 -11.83 24.19 -17.37
CA ILE A 207 -11.51 24.58 -18.75
C ILE A 207 -10.12 24.05 -19.08
N PRO A 208 -9.96 23.13 -20.08
CA PRO A 208 -8.65 22.68 -20.50
C PRO A 208 -7.86 23.83 -21.13
N GLU A 209 -6.70 24.16 -20.60
CA GLU A 209 -5.76 25.04 -21.29
C GLU A 209 -4.83 24.24 -22.21
N GLU A 210 -4.72 24.70 -23.46
CA GLU A 210 -3.69 24.24 -24.39
C GLU A 210 -2.36 24.95 -24.09
N SER A 211 -1.68 24.55 -23.03
CA SER A 211 -0.31 25.01 -22.80
C SER A 211 0.68 24.17 -23.62
N GLY A 212 1.50 24.81 -24.44
CA GLY A 212 2.44 24.18 -25.38
C GLY A 212 3.57 23.37 -24.77
N ALA A 213 3.55 23.06 -23.47
CA ALA A 213 4.57 22.32 -22.72
C ALA A 213 4.07 20.98 -22.14
N GLY A 214 2.91 20.47 -22.56
CA GLY A 214 2.36 19.21 -22.05
C GLY A 214 1.79 19.28 -20.63
N ARG A 215 1.78 20.45 -20.00
CA ARG A 215 0.98 20.73 -18.81
C ARG A 215 -0.43 21.05 -19.27
N ARG A 216 -1.38 20.18 -18.98
CA ARG A 216 -2.80 20.53 -18.98
C ARG A 216 -3.05 21.26 -17.65
N GLU A 217 -2.83 22.55 -17.63
CA GLU A 217 -3.34 23.41 -16.58
C GLU A 217 -4.84 23.48 -16.77
N VAL A 218 -5.58 23.36 -15.68
CA VAL A 218 -7.03 23.49 -15.67
C VAL A 218 -7.31 24.84 -15.06
N GLN A 219 -7.99 25.72 -15.80
CA GLN A 219 -8.55 26.91 -15.17
C GLN A 219 -9.84 26.51 -14.46
N GLU A 220 -9.91 26.79 -13.18
CA GLU A 220 -11.13 26.68 -12.41
C GLU A 220 -11.90 27.99 -12.48
N GLN A 221 -13.17 27.91 -12.80
CA GLN A 221 -14.11 29.02 -12.69
C GLN A 221 -15.17 28.65 -11.66
N ASP A 222 -15.27 29.45 -10.63
CA ASP A 222 -16.23 29.29 -9.55
C ASP A 222 -17.52 30.02 -9.87
N PHE A 223 -18.64 29.34 -9.73
CA PHE A 223 -19.98 29.93 -9.82
C PHE A 223 -20.79 29.55 -8.58
N SER A 224 -21.65 30.45 -8.10
CA SER A 224 -22.76 30.06 -7.25
C SER A 224 -23.78 29.26 -8.07
N LEU A 225 -24.52 28.35 -7.44
CA LEU A 225 -25.58 27.59 -8.13
C LEU A 225 -26.63 28.48 -8.76
N ASP A 226 -26.91 29.64 -8.15
CA ASP A 226 -27.88 30.63 -8.64
C ASP A 226 -27.25 31.75 -9.52
N ASP A 227 -26.00 31.60 -9.94
CA ASP A 227 -25.33 32.58 -10.78
C ASP A 227 -26.00 32.62 -12.16
N PRO A 228 -26.49 33.80 -12.61
CA PRO A 228 -27.13 33.97 -13.94
C PRO A 228 -26.24 33.59 -15.12
N ALA A 229 -24.92 33.58 -14.95
CA ALA A 229 -23.96 33.19 -15.99
C ALA A 229 -23.76 31.66 -16.08
N LEU A 230 -24.14 30.90 -15.02
CA LEU A 230 -23.90 29.47 -14.95
C LEU A 230 -24.60 28.68 -16.08
N PRO A 231 -25.88 28.89 -16.42
CA PRO A 231 -26.54 28.18 -17.54
C PRO A 231 -25.80 28.38 -18.88
N GLY A 232 -25.32 29.61 -19.13
CA GLY A 232 -24.50 29.90 -20.32
C GLY A 232 -23.13 29.23 -20.30
N ALA A 233 -22.56 28.99 -19.11
CA ALA A 233 -21.24 28.40 -18.93
C ALA A 233 -21.22 26.86 -19.10
N ILE A 234 -22.26 26.19 -18.59
CA ILE A 234 -22.33 24.71 -18.62
C ILE A 234 -23.36 24.14 -19.61
N GLY A 235 -24.32 24.99 -20.05
CA GLY A 235 -25.46 24.63 -20.89
C GLY A 235 -26.75 24.47 -20.05
N GLU A 236 -27.88 24.99 -20.57
CA GLU A 236 -29.17 24.99 -19.86
C GLU A 236 -29.58 23.60 -19.40
N TYR A 237 -29.47 22.60 -20.27
CA TYR A 237 -29.82 21.20 -19.93
C TYR A 237 -29.04 20.64 -18.73
N LEU A 238 -27.73 20.88 -18.69
CA LEU A 238 -26.90 20.40 -17.57
C LEU A 238 -27.14 21.21 -16.30
N TYR A 239 -27.52 22.48 -16.44
CA TYR A 239 -27.89 23.33 -15.30
C TYR A 239 -29.20 22.86 -14.65
N ASP A 240 -30.23 22.59 -15.45
CA ASP A 240 -31.51 22.08 -14.93
C ASP A 240 -31.32 20.71 -14.27
N ALA A 241 -30.57 19.79 -14.92
CA ALA A 241 -30.25 18.48 -14.34
C ALA A 241 -29.46 18.61 -13.02
N LEU A 242 -28.50 19.54 -12.94
CA LEU A 242 -27.75 19.79 -11.72
C LEU A 242 -28.64 20.28 -10.57
N LYS A 243 -29.61 21.17 -10.84
CA LYS A 243 -30.56 21.64 -9.83
C LYS A 243 -31.42 20.51 -9.27
N ASP A 244 -31.95 19.67 -10.18
CA ASP A 244 -32.73 18.51 -9.79
C ASP A 244 -31.90 17.54 -8.93
N ASP A 245 -30.66 17.30 -9.33
CA ASP A 245 -29.73 16.43 -8.59
C ASP A 245 -29.40 16.99 -7.20
N VAL A 246 -29.13 18.29 -7.08
CA VAL A 246 -28.84 18.94 -5.78
C VAL A 246 -30.05 18.85 -4.85
N GLU A 247 -31.27 19.11 -5.36
CA GLU A 247 -32.51 18.99 -4.57
C GLU A 247 -32.70 17.54 -4.09
N LEU A 248 -32.45 16.54 -4.93
CA LEU A 248 -32.52 15.12 -4.55
C LEU A 248 -31.47 14.74 -3.49
N LEU A 249 -30.24 15.22 -3.63
CA LEU A 249 -29.16 14.95 -2.67
C LEU A 249 -29.43 15.56 -1.30
N ASP A 250 -29.99 16.76 -1.26
CA ASP A 250 -30.37 17.44 -0.02
C ASP A 250 -31.60 16.79 0.62
N GLY A 251 -32.55 16.33 -0.22
CA GLY A 251 -33.75 15.60 0.22
C GLY A 251 -33.48 14.18 0.70
N ALA A 252 -32.39 13.54 0.25
CA ALA A 252 -32.02 12.17 0.63
C ALA A 252 -31.55 12.02 2.09
N GLY A 253 -31.29 13.13 2.80
CA GLY A 253 -31.06 13.14 4.24
C GLY A 253 -29.77 12.51 4.73
N TYR A 254 -28.78 12.33 3.86
CA TYR A 254 -27.45 11.89 4.28
C TYR A 254 -26.73 13.05 4.97
N GLU A 255 -26.55 12.96 6.28
CA GLU A 255 -25.70 13.88 7.02
C GLU A 255 -24.24 13.42 6.96
N PHE A 256 -23.32 14.37 6.72
CA PHE A 256 -21.90 14.10 6.81
C PHE A 256 -21.49 13.88 8.26
N ASP A 257 -20.95 12.71 8.56
CA ASP A 257 -20.50 12.33 9.89
C ASP A 257 -19.01 11.94 9.86
N LEU A 258 -18.17 12.82 10.36
CA LEU A 258 -16.72 12.65 10.37
C LEU A 258 -16.29 11.45 11.25
N GLU A 259 -17.01 11.16 12.35
CA GLU A 259 -16.69 10.00 13.20
C GLU A 259 -16.98 8.68 12.45
N ARG A 260 -18.07 8.62 11.70
CA ARG A 260 -18.34 7.45 10.84
C ARG A 260 -17.28 7.30 9.72
N VAL A 261 -16.76 8.41 9.18
CA VAL A 261 -15.64 8.39 8.23
C VAL A 261 -14.39 7.82 8.89
N ARG A 262 -14.02 8.31 10.07
CA ARG A 262 -12.83 7.87 10.82
C ARG A 262 -12.84 6.38 11.14
N HIS A 263 -14.01 5.80 11.33
CA HIS A 263 -14.19 4.37 11.59
C HIS A 263 -14.53 3.54 10.35
N GLY A 264 -14.29 4.06 9.14
CA GLY A 264 -14.53 3.34 7.89
C GLY A 264 -15.97 2.89 7.66
N LYS A 265 -16.96 3.60 8.26
CA LYS A 265 -18.40 3.32 8.16
C LYS A 265 -19.13 4.22 7.15
N LEU A 266 -18.49 5.30 6.76
CA LEU A 266 -18.94 6.26 5.76
C LEU A 266 -17.75 6.62 4.87
N SER A 267 -17.92 6.51 3.56
CA SER A 267 -16.90 6.92 2.59
C SER A 267 -17.29 8.26 1.97
N PRO A 268 -16.48 9.32 2.15
CA PRO A 268 -16.60 10.51 1.33
C PRO A 268 -16.28 10.16 -0.14
N VAL A 269 -17.20 10.48 -1.05
CA VAL A 269 -17.11 10.14 -2.47
C VAL A 269 -16.88 11.40 -3.28
N PHE A 270 -15.90 11.32 -4.19
CA PHE A 270 -15.52 12.38 -5.10
C PHE A 270 -15.58 11.90 -6.54
N PHE A 271 -16.12 12.69 -7.43
CA PHE A 271 -16.17 12.41 -8.86
C PHE A 271 -15.15 13.28 -9.60
N GLY A 272 -14.48 12.70 -10.59
CA GLY A 272 -13.49 13.44 -11.35
C GLY A 272 -12.84 12.65 -12.48
N SER A 273 -11.78 13.23 -13.05
CA SER A 273 -10.94 12.59 -14.05
C SER A 273 -9.47 12.90 -13.80
N ALA A 274 -8.72 11.88 -13.38
CA ALA A 274 -7.27 12.00 -13.21
C ALA A 274 -6.54 12.30 -14.52
N LEU A 275 -7.08 11.87 -15.67
CA LEU A 275 -6.46 12.10 -16.98
C LEU A 275 -6.52 13.58 -17.37
N THR A 276 -7.66 14.22 -17.16
CA THR A 276 -7.91 15.62 -17.52
C THR A 276 -7.59 16.61 -16.41
N ASN A 277 -7.24 16.15 -15.21
CA ASN A 277 -7.08 16.92 -13.97
C ASN A 277 -8.37 17.47 -13.36
N PHE A 278 -9.54 17.06 -13.84
CA PHE A 278 -10.80 17.59 -13.36
C PHE A 278 -11.14 17.01 -11.99
N GLY A 279 -11.33 17.88 -10.99
CA GLY A 279 -11.69 17.51 -9.62
C GLY A 279 -10.58 16.87 -8.78
N VAL A 280 -9.34 16.80 -9.28
CA VAL A 280 -8.23 16.14 -8.57
C VAL A 280 -7.65 17.00 -7.46
N GLU A 281 -7.41 18.29 -7.71
CA GLU A 281 -6.88 19.20 -6.70
C GLU A 281 -7.88 19.46 -5.57
N PRO A 282 -9.17 19.78 -5.86
CA PRO A 282 -10.20 19.89 -4.82
C PRO A 282 -10.35 18.61 -3.99
N PHE A 283 -10.24 17.43 -4.63
CA PHE A 283 -10.21 16.16 -3.90
C PHE A 283 -9.03 16.10 -2.94
N LEU A 284 -7.80 16.39 -3.39
CA LEU A 284 -6.61 16.33 -2.55
C LEU A 284 -6.73 17.26 -1.34
N GLU A 285 -7.19 18.51 -1.54
CA GLU A 285 -7.38 19.48 -0.46
C GLU A 285 -8.36 19.01 0.60
N GLN A 286 -9.56 18.55 0.18
CA GLN A 286 -10.57 18.06 1.13
C GLN A 286 -10.14 16.76 1.80
N PHE A 287 -9.54 15.83 1.03
CA PHE A 287 -9.01 14.59 1.58
C PHE A 287 -8.00 14.83 2.70
N LEU A 288 -7.04 15.74 2.52
CA LEU A 288 -6.01 16.04 3.53
C LEU A 288 -6.59 16.65 4.80
N LYS A 289 -7.66 17.45 4.70
CA LYS A 289 -8.35 18.03 5.85
C LYS A 289 -9.15 17.00 6.63
N LEU A 290 -9.82 16.08 5.93
CA LEU A 290 -10.69 15.06 6.53
C LEU A 290 -9.93 13.84 7.05
N THR A 291 -8.78 13.52 6.43
CA THR A 291 -7.94 12.40 6.83
C THR A 291 -7.30 12.65 8.20
N PRO A 292 -7.36 11.67 9.13
CA PRO A 292 -6.75 11.83 10.45
C PRO A 292 -5.22 11.89 10.37
N PRO A 293 -4.56 12.46 11.39
CA PRO A 293 -3.13 12.27 11.62
C PRO A 293 -2.83 10.78 11.86
N PRO A 294 -1.55 10.40 12.04
CA PRO A 294 -1.18 9.00 12.28
C PRO A 294 -2.00 8.33 13.36
N LEU A 295 -2.49 7.12 13.07
CA LEU A 295 -3.35 6.35 13.97
C LEU A 295 -2.53 5.54 14.98
N SER A 296 -3.13 5.29 16.14
CA SER A 296 -2.58 4.38 17.16
C SER A 296 -2.44 2.96 16.63
N ARG A 297 -1.44 2.23 17.12
CA ARG A 297 -1.11 0.86 16.69
C ARG A 297 -1.19 -0.14 17.83
N GLN A 298 -1.72 -1.32 17.53
CA GLN A 298 -1.78 -2.42 18.48
C GLN A 298 -0.41 -3.11 18.58
N ALA A 299 0.03 -3.31 19.82
CA ALA A 299 1.20 -4.09 20.17
C ALA A 299 0.80 -5.15 21.21
N GLU A 300 1.69 -6.10 21.51
CA GLU A 300 1.44 -7.10 22.55
C GLU A 300 1.17 -6.42 23.90
N GLY A 301 -0.06 -6.57 24.39
CA GLY A 301 -0.50 -6.06 25.70
C GLY A 301 -0.78 -4.57 25.79
N ARG A 302 -0.63 -3.78 24.72
CA ARG A 302 -0.91 -2.34 24.75
C ARG A 302 -1.16 -1.72 23.37
N THR A 303 -1.81 -0.57 23.37
CA THR A 303 -1.92 0.32 22.20
C THR A 303 -0.80 1.38 22.27
N VAL A 304 -0.14 1.62 21.15
CA VAL A 304 0.92 2.63 21.00
C VAL A 304 0.30 3.90 20.42
N ASP A 305 0.40 4.99 21.17
CA ASP A 305 -0.03 6.32 20.72
C ASP A 305 1.06 6.95 19.85
N PRO A 306 0.74 7.46 18.64
CA PRO A 306 1.72 8.13 17.79
C PRO A 306 2.38 9.34 18.42
N PHE A 307 1.71 10.00 19.37
CA PHE A 307 2.23 11.16 20.09
C PHE A 307 3.11 10.80 21.30
N ALA A 308 3.33 9.51 21.60
CA ALA A 308 4.25 9.09 22.63
C ALA A 308 5.70 9.48 22.28
N GLU A 309 6.51 9.86 23.28
CA GLU A 309 7.89 10.32 23.07
C GLU A 309 8.84 9.20 22.62
N ASP A 310 8.61 7.98 23.11
CA ASP A 310 9.46 6.83 22.81
C ASP A 310 9.35 6.43 21.34
N PHE A 311 10.50 6.33 20.67
CA PHE A 311 10.56 5.83 19.29
C PHE A 311 10.08 4.38 19.19
N SER A 312 9.19 4.14 18.25
CA SER A 312 8.84 2.78 17.80
C SER A 312 8.50 2.75 16.31
N ALA A 313 8.83 1.64 15.67
CA ALA A 313 8.59 1.43 14.25
C ALA A 313 8.46 -0.07 13.95
N PHE A 314 7.90 -0.43 12.80
CA PHE A 314 7.93 -1.79 12.30
C PHE A 314 8.33 -1.86 10.83
N VAL A 315 8.94 -2.99 10.45
CA VAL A 315 9.35 -3.27 9.07
C VAL A 315 8.14 -3.84 8.32
N PHE A 316 7.66 -3.16 7.29
CA PHE A 316 6.55 -3.67 6.49
C PHE A 316 6.97 -4.14 5.09
N LYS A 317 8.14 -3.71 4.62
CA LYS A 317 8.66 -4.06 3.30
C LYS A 317 10.18 -4.16 3.32
N ILE A 318 10.72 -5.10 2.57
CA ILE A 318 12.16 -5.21 2.29
C ILE A 318 12.33 -5.23 0.78
N GLN A 319 13.34 -4.53 0.29
CA GLN A 319 13.64 -4.46 -1.12
C GLN A 319 15.12 -4.51 -1.37
N ALA A 320 15.55 -5.41 -2.24
CA ALA A 320 16.94 -5.58 -2.62
C ALA A 320 17.18 -5.16 -4.08
N ASN A 321 18.45 -4.90 -4.40
CA ASN A 321 18.93 -4.63 -5.77
C ASN A 321 18.23 -3.46 -6.48
N MET A 322 17.75 -2.47 -5.75
CA MET A 322 17.16 -1.26 -6.36
C MET A 322 18.20 -0.51 -7.22
N ASN A 323 19.47 -0.60 -6.86
CA ASN A 323 20.59 -0.14 -7.68
C ASN A 323 21.42 -1.34 -8.12
N LYS A 324 21.41 -1.66 -9.42
CA LYS A 324 22.18 -2.77 -10.00
C LYS A 324 23.69 -2.68 -9.72
N ALA A 325 24.23 -1.45 -9.51
CA ALA A 325 25.64 -1.23 -9.26
C ALA A 325 26.08 -1.51 -7.81
N HIS A 326 25.17 -1.38 -6.83
CA HIS A 326 25.54 -1.42 -5.42
C HIS A 326 24.97 -2.61 -4.64
N ARG A 327 24.08 -3.42 -5.24
CA ARG A 327 23.43 -4.58 -4.59
C ARG A 327 22.94 -4.26 -3.16
N ASP A 328 22.35 -3.08 -3.02
CA ASP A 328 21.83 -2.57 -1.76
C ASP A 328 20.54 -3.33 -1.35
N ARG A 329 20.34 -3.44 -0.05
CA ARG A 329 19.11 -3.94 0.55
C ARG A 329 18.59 -2.89 1.52
N ILE A 330 17.31 -2.55 1.37
CA ILE A 330 16.64 -1.51 2.14
C ILE A 330 15.43 -2.13 2.84
N ALA A 331 15.33 -1.90 4.14
CA ALA A 331 14.13 -2.16 4.91
C ALA A 331 13.31 -0.87 5.04
N PHE A 332 12.05 -0.93 4.64
CA PHE A 332 11.10 0.17 4.81
C PHE A 332 10.41 0.01 6.15
N ILE A 333 10.59 1.02 6.99
CA ILE A 333 10.01 1.05 8.33
C ILE A 333 8.95 2.14 8.41
N ARG A 334 7.82 1.82 9.05
CA ARG A 334 6.79 2.76 9.42
C ARG A 334 7.04 3.21 10.85
N ILE A 335 7.25 4.50 11.09
CA ILE A 335 7.40 5.06 12.43
C ILE A 335 6.01 5.17 13.07
N CYS A 336 5.82 4.51 14.22
CA CYS A 336 4.54 4.42 14.92
C CYS A 336 4.44 5.40 16.08
N SER A 337 5.56 5.76 16.71
CA SER A 337 5.61 6.76 17.80
C SER A 337 6.97 7.43 17.87
N GLY A 338 7.00 8.61 18.45
CA GLY A 338 8.21 9.37 18.73
C GLY A 338 8.88 9.95 17.49
N LYS A 339 10.17 10.20 17.63
CA LYS A 339 11.04 10.81 16.61
C LYS A 339 12.20 9.88 16.28
N PHE A 340 12.47 9.72 15.00
CA PHE A 340 13.69 9.13 14.49
C PHE A 340 14.77 10.20 14.32
N GLU A 341 16.00 9.92 14.76
CA GLU A 341 17.18 10.74 14.51
C GLU A 341 18.28 9.89 13.89
N LYS A 342 18.98 10.45 12.92
CA LYS A 342 20.08 9.78 12.20
C LYS A 342 21.16 9.28 13.16
N GLY A 343 21.46 8.00 13.05
CA GLY A 343 22.47 7.35 13.89
C GLY A 343 21.98 6.95 15.27
N MET A 344 20.68 7.11 15.56
CA MET A 344 20.11 6.63 16.81
C MET A 344 20.30 5.12 16.98
N GLU A 345 20.42 4.69 18.23
CA GLU A 345 20.44 3.28 18.59
C GLU A 345 19.03 2.79 18.85
N VAL A 346 18.69 1.64 18.32
CA VAL A 346 17.39 0.99 18.50
C VAL A 346 17.57 -0.46 18.95
N GLU A 347 16.55 -1.00 19.58
CA GLU A 347 16.43 -2.41 19.88
C GLU A 347 15.64 -3.10 18.77
N HIS A 348 16.25 -4.07 18.10
CA HIS A 348 15.59 -5.00 17.17
C HIS A 348 15.00 -6.12 18.00
N VAL A 349 13.69 -6.08 18.23
CA VAL A 349 13.01 -6.89 19.24
C VAL A 349 13.08 -8.37 18.92
N GLN A 350 12.71 -8.77 17.70
CA GLN A 350 12.73 -10.17 17.27
C GLN A 350 14.17 -10.73 17.18
N GLY A 351 15.14 -9.87 16.84
CA GLY A 351 16.56 -10.26 16.81
C GLY A 351 17.27 -10.20 18.16
N GLY A 352 16.63 -9.69 19.22
CA GLY A 352 17.17 -9.61 20.58
C GLY A 352 18.47 -8.81 20.70
N ARG A 353 18.67 -7.79 19.85
CA ARG A 353 19.94 -7.03 19.81
C ARG A 353 19.72 -5.54 19.60
N ARG A 354 20.68 -4.77 20.08
CA ARG A 354 20.76 -3.34 19.78
C ARG A 354 21.55 -3.09 18.51
N MET A 355 21.13 -2.10 17.74
CA MET A 355 21.80 -1.72 16.52
C MET A 355 21.58 -0.24 16.22
N LYS A 356 22.48 0.35 15.43
CA LYS A 356 22.30 1.68 14.87
C LYS A 356 21.63 1.61 13.52
N LEU A 357 20.62 2.44 13.32
CA LEU A 357 20.01 2.59 12.00
C LEU A 357 20.92 3.45 11.12
N SER A 358 21.43 2.85 10.05
CA SER A 358 22.38 3.51 9.14
C SER A 358 21.72 3.89 7.84
N GLN A 359 22.22 4.97 7.22
CA GLN A 359 21.82 5.48 5.92
C GLN A 359 20.28 5.63 5.78
N PRO A 360 19.62 6.36 6.69
CA PRO A 360 18.20 6.60 6.58
C PRO A 360 17.92 7.38 5.31
N GLN A 361 17.01 6.88 4.50
CA GLN A 361 16.66 7.44 3.20
C GLN A 361 15.17 7.69 3.12
N GLN A 362 14.82 8.82 2.59
CA GLN A 362 13.48 9.16 2.18
C GLN A 362 13.38 9.00 0.67
N LEU A 363 12.26 8.47 0.20
CA LEU A 363 12.02 8.32 -1.22
C LEU A 363 11.19 9.51 -1.72
N MET A 364 11.85 10.40 -2.45
CA MET A 364 11.25 11.55 -3.12
C MET A 364 11.10 11.21 -4.60
N ALA A 365 9.95 10.69 -4.99
CA ALA A 365 9.66 10.32 -6.37
C ALA A 365 10.78 9.46 -7.04
N GLN A 366 11.73 10.09 -7.75
CA GLN A 366 12.85 9.40 -8.42
C GLN A 366 14.17 9.53 -7.68
N SER A 367 14.25 10.33 -6.61
CA SER A 367 15.47 10.58 -5.87
C SER A 367 15.41 9.96 -4.47
N ARG A 368 16.58 9.59 -3.96
CA ARG A 368 16.77 9.17 -2.58
C ARG A 368 17.51 10.27 -1.85
N GLU A 369 16.92 10.78 -0.80
CA GLU A 369 17.56 11.78 0.05
C GLU A 369 17.87 11.19 1.41
N ILE A 370 19.07 11.46 1.90
CA ILE A 370 19.44 11.11 3.28
C ILE A 370 18.75 12.11 4.19
N ILE A 371 18.03 11.59 5.18
CA ILE A 371 17.32 12.42 6.15
C ILE A 371 18.01 12.36 7.50
N ASP A 372 17.91 13.44 8.23
CA ASP A 372 18.47 13.52 9.58
C ASP A 372 17.42 13.21 10.66
N GLU A 373 16.14 13.47 10.39
CA GLU A 373 15.02 13.22 11.31
C GLU A 373 13.73 12.82 10.58
N ALA A 374 12.89 12.06 11.29
CA ALA A 374 11.55 11.68 10.85
C ALA A 374 10.65 11.45 12.08
N TYR A 375 9.34 11.49 11.90
CA TYR A 375 8.37 11.47 12.98
C TYR A 375 7.34 10.36 12.82
N ALA A 376 6.59 10.07 13.87
CA ALA A 376 5.47 9.15 13.79
C ALA A 376 4.57 9.53 12.60
N GLY A 377 4.23 8.55 11.78
CA GLY A 377 3.56 8.78 10.51
C GLY A 377 4.47 8.61 9.30
N ASP A 378 5.74 8.94 9.40
CA ASP A 378 6.67 8.82 8.27
C ASP A 378 7.04 7.37 7.97
N ILE A 379 7.41 7.17 6.71
CA ILE A 379 8.01 5.94 6.22
C ILE A 379 9.42 6.27 5.75
N ILE A 380 10.39 5.55 6.29
CA ILE A 380 11.79 5.70 5.89
C ILE A 380 12.39 4.37 5.47
N GLY A 381 13.32 4.43 4.54
CA GLY A 381 14.16 3.30 4.17
C GLY A 381 15.45 3.31 4.97
N VAL A 382 15.82 2.18 5.56
CA VAL A 382 17.10 2.02 6.26
C VAL A 382 17.92 0.91 5.59
N PHE A 383 19.24 1.07 5.59
CA PHE A 383 20.10 0.02 5.07
C PHE A 383 19.92 -1.26 5.89
N ASP A 384 19.69 -2.38 5.20
CA ASP A 384 19.55 -3.69 5.81
C ASP A 384 20.75 -4.58 5.50
N PRO A 385 21.60 -4.91 6.47
CA PRO A 385 22.70 -5.87 6.28
C PRO A 385 22.22 -7.33 6.15
N GLY A 386 20.94 -7.59 5.96
CA GLY A 386 20.36 -8.93 5.86
C GLY A 386 19.84 -9.47 7.18
N VAL A 387 19.44 -8.58 8.08
CA VAL A 387 19.04 -8.93 9.45
C VAL A 387 17.57 -8.71 9.74
N PHE A 388 16.91 -7.87 8.94
CA PHE A 388 15.48 -7.58 9.11
C PHE A 388 14.60 -8.59 8.38
N SER A 389 13.47 -8.84 9.00
CA SER A 389 12.33 -9.56 8.41
C SER A 389 11.10 -8.66 8.40
N ILE A 390 10.19 -8.92 7.47
CA ILE A 390 8.89 -8.23 7.44
C ILE A 390 8.13 -8.57 8.73
N GLY A 391 7.59 -7.54 9.40
CA GLY A 391 6.94 -7.65 10.71
C GLY A 391 7.85 -7.36 11.90
N ASP A 392 9.17 -7.19 11.69
CA ASP A 392 10.09 -6.87 12.78
C ASP A 392 9.78 -5.53 13.44
N THR A 393 9.89 -5.49 14.76
CA THR A 393 9.69 -4.30 15.59
C THR A 393 11.03 -3.68 15.96
N LEU A 394 11.10 -2.37 15.82
CA LEU A 394 12.21 -1.53 16.26
C LEU A 394 11.69 -0.56 17.32
N CYS A 395 12.37 -0.44 18.45
CA CYS A 395 11.96 0.48 19.50
C CYS A 395 13.16 1.11 20.21
N ALA A 396 12.90 2.12 21.03
CA ALA A 396 13.91 2.72 21.89
C ALA A 396 14.55 1.66 22.81
N PRO A 397 15.88 1.72 23.05
CA PRO A 397 16.57 0.73 23.86
C PRO A 397 15.97 0.57 25.27
N GLY A 398 15.81 -0.69 25.70
CA GLY A 398 15.26 -1.01 27.01
C GLY A 398 13.73 -0.99 27.11
N LYS A 399 13.03 -0.67 26.02
CA LYS A 399 11.58 -0.75 25.96
C LYS A 399 11.16 -2.13 25.43
N LYS A 400 10.27 -2.80 26.16
CA LYS A 400 9.65 -4.05 25.71
C LYS A 400 8.38 -3.72 24.93
N LEU A 401 8.50 -3.69 23.64
CA LEU A 401 7.40 -3.43 22.72
C LEU A 401 7.52 -4.40 21.54
N LYS A 402 6.45 -5.09 21.20
CA LYS A 402 6.37 -5.91 19.98
C LYS A 402 5.03 -5.65 19.30
N PHE A 403 5.08 -5.17 18.07
CA PHE A 403 3.87 -5.03 17.25
C PHE A 403 3.34 -6.39 16.83
N GLN A 404 2.05 -6.45 16.56
CA GLN A 404 1.45 -7.65 15.97
C GLN A 404 2.11 -7.93 14.63
N GLY A 405 2.45 -9.19 14.39
CA GLY A 405 3.06 -9.63 13.14
C GLY A 405 2.17 -9.35 11.93
N ILE A 406 2.80 -9.26 10.76
CA ILE A 406 2.07 -9.17 9.49
C ILE A 406 1.81 -10.60 9.03
N PRO A 407 0.54 -11.02 8.89
CA PRO A 407 0.24 -12.38 8.46
C PRO A 407 0.75 -12.64 7.04
N THR A 408 1.21 -13.85 6.81
CA THR A 408 1.63 -14.35 5.50
C THR A 408 0.50 -15.15 4.88
N PHE A 409 0.14 -14.85 3.63
CA PHE A 409 -0.91 -15.60 2.92
C PHE A 409 -0.41 -16.98 2.52
N ALA A 410 -1.29 -17.97 2.61
CA ALA A 410 -1.01 -19.28 2.09
C ALA A 410 -0.87 -19.25 0.55
N PRO A 411 0.21 -19.80 -0.03
CA PRO A 411 0.32 -19.94 -1.47
C PRO A 411 -0.76 -20.86 -2.04
N GLU A 412 -1.20 -20.56 -3.25
CA GLU A 412 -2.19 -21.35 -4.00
C GLU A 412 -1.57 -22.14 -5.15
N LEU A 413 -0.40 -21.72 -5.62
CA LEU A 413 0.33 -22.34 -6.73
C LEU A 413 1.74 -22.72 -6.31
N PHE A 414 2.19 -23.89 -6.76
CA PHE A 414 3.50 -24.45 -6.37
C PHE A 414 4.29 -24.91 -7.58
N SER A 415 5.59 -24.65 -7.56
CA SER A 415 6.52 -25.13 -8.60
C SER A 415 7.81 -25.64 -7.98
N LEU A 416 8.29 -26.78 -8.47
CA LEU A 416 9.63 -27.27 -8.20
C LEU A 416 10.62 -26.48 -9.07
N VAL A 417 11.61 -25.87 -8.45
CA VAL A 417 12.57 -24.99 -9.12
C VAL A 417 13.99 -25.45 -8.86
N ARG A 418 14.77 -25.49 -9.96
CA ARG A 418 16.19 -25.79 -9.93
C ARG A 418 16.97 -24.90 -10.93
N GLN A 419 18.24 -24.66 -10.66
CA GLN A 419 19.10 -23.99 -11.61
C GLN A 419 19.40 -24.91 -12.81
N LYS A 420 19.48 -24.34 -14.02
CA LYS A 420 19.91 -25.09 -15.21
C LYS A 420 21.42 -25.38 -15.18
N ASP A 421 22.20 -24.42 -14.70
CA ASP A 421 23.66 -24.54 -14.57
C ASP A 421 24.07 -24.83 -13.12
N THR A 422 24.60 -26.00 -12.85
CA THR A 422 25.04 -26.43 -11.52
C THR A 422 26.17 -25.57 -10.94
N MET A 423 26.98 -24.91 -11.78
CA MET A 423 28.05 -24.00 -11.35
C MET A 423 27.50 -22.73 -10.69
N LYS A 424 26.26 -22.38 -10.96
CA LYS A 424 25.58 -21.19 -10.43
C LYS A 424 24.78 -21.44 -9.14
N ARG A 425 25.02 -22.56 -8.46
CA ARG A 425 24.32 -22.94 -7.22
C ARG A 425 24.33 -21.84 -6.16
N LYS A 426 25.48 -21.22 -5.90
CA LYS A 426 25.60 -20.15 -4.88
C LYS A 426 24.73 -18.94 -5.22
N GLN A 427 24.72 -18.54 -6.49
CA GLN A 427 23.87 -17.44 -6.97
C GLN A 427 22.39 -17.79 -6.90
N PHE A 428 22.03 -19.05 -7.23
CA PHE A 428 20.67 -19.56 -7.13
C PHE A 428 20.14 -19.47 -5.71
N VAL A 429 20.84 -20.07 -4.75
CA VAL A 429 20.45 -20.06 -3.32
C VAL A 429 20.36 -18.63 -2.79
N LYS A 430 21.36 -17.78 -3.13
CA LYS A 430 21.35 -16.38 -2.71
C LYS A 430 20.14 -15.62 -3.29
N GLY A 431 19.91 -15.74 -4.61
CA GLY A 431 18.80 -15.04 -5.28
C GLY A 431 17.44 -15.48 -4.78
N ALA A 432 17.21 -16.79 -4.69
CA ALA A 432 15.96 -17.34 -4.21
C ALA A 432 15.64 -16.89 -2.78
N ASN A 433 16.61 -17.00 -1.86
CA ASN A 433 16.43 -16.55 -0.47
C ASN A 433 16.16 -15.04 -0.38
N GLN A 434 16.85 -14.23 -1.17
CA GLN A 434 16.69 -12.79 -1.15
C GLN A 434 15.30 -12.37 -1.65
N ILE A 435 14.83 -12.96 -2.76
CA ILE A 435 13.49 -12.71 -3.30
C ILE A 435 12.39 -13.18 -2.32
N ALA A 436 12.62 -14.31 -1.61
CA ALA A 436 11.69 -14.79 -0.59
C ALA A 436 11.65 -13.87 0.65
N GLN A 437 12.79 -13.32 1.07
CA GLN A 437 12.86 -12.38 2.19
C GLN A 437 12.17 -11.04 1.88
N GLU A 438 12.09 -10.66 0.60
CA GLU A 438 11.27 -9.52 0.15
C GLU A 438 9.77 -9.84 0.16
N GLY A 439 9.42 -11.13 0.35
CA GLY A 439 8.05 -11.61 0.36
C GLY A 439 7.40 -11.75 -1.03
N ALA A 440 8.19 -11.69 -2.12
CA ALA A 440 7.67 -11.87 -3.46
C ALA A 440 7.28 -13.32 -3.76
N ILE A 441 7.89 -14.27 -3.08
CA ILE A 441 7.63 -15.72 -3.15
C ILE A 441 7.80 -16.34 -1.78
N GLN A 442 7.30 -17.56 -1.59
CA GLN A 442 7.61 -18.40 -0.44
C GLN A 442 8.43 -19.62 -0.90
N ILE A 443 9.40 -20.02 -0.08
CA ILE A 443 10.28 -21.16 -0.37
C ILE A 443 10.05 -22.25 0.65
N PHE A 444 9.90 -23.46 0.13
CA PHE A 444 9.80 -24.69 0.91
C PHE A 444 10.84 -25.69 0.42
N GLN A 445 11.32 -26.47 1.36
CA GLN A 445 12.26 -27.55 1.08
C GLN A 445 11.63 -28.88 1.45
N GLU A 446 11.89 -29.88 0.65
CA GLU A 446 11.59 -31.25 1.04
C GLU A 446 12.52 -31.68 2.18
N ILE A 447 11.99 -32.37 3.15
CA ILE A 447 12.75 -32.77 4.34
C ILE A 447 13.93 -33.66 3.92
N ASN A 448 15.12 -33.34 4.43
CA ASN A 448 16.40 -33.96 4.09
C ASN A 448 16.90 -33.73 2.64
N SER A 449 16.30 -32.81 1.89
CA SER A 449 16.84 -32.35 0.63
C SER A 449 17.68 -31.08 0.81
N GLY A 450 18.69 -30.87 -0.08
CA GLY A 450 19.46 -29.63 -0.09
C GLY A 450 18.74 -28.52 -0.84
N MET A 451 19.32 -27.33 -0.82
CA MET A 451 18.85 -26.17 -1.60
C MET A 451 19.15 -26.27 -3.11
N GLU A 452 19.35 -27.47 -3.64
CA GLU A 452 19.56 -27.70 -5.08
C GLU A 452 18.24 -27.68 -5.83
N GLU A 453 17.19 -28.17 -5.18
CA GLU A 453 15.82 -28.11 -5.63
C GLU A 453 14.97 -27.50 -4.52
N ILE A 454 14.22 -26.47 -4.85
CA ILE A 454 13.31 -25.80 -3.93
C ILE A 454 11.89 -25.83 -4.46
N ILE A 455 10.92 -25.85 -3.58
CA ILE A 455 9.52 -25.64 -3.92
C ILE A 455 9.23 -24.17 -3.72
N VAL A 456 8.82 -23.49 -4.78
CA VAL A 456 8.38 -22.09 -4.73
C VAL A 456 6.87 -22.08 -4.70
N GLY A 457 6.31 -21.42 -3.67
CA GLY A 457 4.88 -21.17 -3.53
C GLY A 457 4.56 -19.71 -3.78
N VAL A 458 3.46 -19.45 -4.49
CA VAL A 458 2.98 -18.11 -4.85
C VAL A 458 1.45 -18.05 -4.79
N VAL A 459 0.91 -16.85 -4.66
CA VAL A 459 -0.55 -16.60 -4.70
C VAL A 459 -1.06 -16.58 -6.13
N GLY A 460 -0.28 -16.06 -7.08
CA GLY A 460 -0.67 -15.97 -8.48
C GLY A 460 0.47 -16.25 -9.46
N SER A 461 0.12 -16.63 -10.68
CA SER A 461 1.08 -17.11 -11.70
C SER A 461 2.10 -16.07 -12.14
N LEU A 462 1.74 -14.78 -12.15
CA LEU A 462 2.68 -13.71 -12.52
C LEU A 462 3.88 -13.61 -11.57
N GLN A 463 3.73 -14.04 -10.31
CA GLN A 463 4.87 -14.06 -9.37
C GLN A 463 5.96 -15.05 -9.82
N PHE A 464 5.60 -16.16 -10.47
CA PHE A 464 6.58 -17.06 -11.08
C PHE A 464 7.37 -16.37 -12.22
N ASP A 465 6.69 -15.62 -13.07
CA ASP A 465 7.34 -14.90 -14.16
C ASP A 465 8.29 -13.83 -13.62
N VAL A 466 7.87 -13.10 -12.56
CA VAL A 466 8.72 -12.12 -11.87
C VAL A 466 9.92 -12.79 -11.23
N PHE A 467 9.72 -13.93 -10.57
CA PHE A 467 10.81 -14.70 -9.97
C PHE A 467 11.83 -15.14 -11.03
N GLN A 468 11.37 -15.75 -12.12
CA GLN A 468 12.24 -16.18 -13.23
C GLN A 468 13.01 -15.00 -13.82
N TYR A 469 12.32 -13.91 -14.15
CA TYR A 469 12.92 -12.69 -14.68
C TYR A 469 14.01 -12.14 -13.76
N ARG A 470 13.75 -12.06 -12.45
CA ARG A 470 14.71 -11.56 -11.47
C ARG A 470 15.91 -12.49 -11.32
N MET A 471 15.71 -13.81 -11.30
CA MET A 471 16.78 -14.80 -11.25
C MET A 471 17.73 -14.65 -12.45
N GLU A 472 17.19 -14.45 -13.65
CA GLU A 472 17.98 -14.27 -14.87
C GLU A 472 18.69 -12.91 -14.90
N ASN A 473 18.00 -11.80 -14.61
CA ASN A 473 18.52 -10.45 -14.83
C ASN A 473 19.28 -9.83 -13.65
N GLU A 474 18.97 -10.24 -12.40
CA GLU A 474 19.63 -9.72 -11.21
C GLU A 474 20.73 -10.67 -10.70
N TYR A 475 20.52 -11.98 -10.81
CA TYR A 475 21.43 -13.00 -10.26
C TYR A 475 22.18 -13.78 -11.35
N ASN A 476 21.85 -13.56 -12.62
CA ASN A 476 22.43 -14.26 -13.78
C ASN A 476 22.27 -15.78 -13.68
N VAL A 477 21.11 -16.26 -13.26
CA VAL A 477 20.78 -17.68 -13.09
C VAL A 477 19.55 -18.03 -13.89
N GLU A 478 19.68 -18.89 -14.88
CA GLU A 478 18.54 -19.51 -15.54
C GLU A 478 17.97 -20.63 -14.67
N VAL A 479 16.66 -20.67 -14.53
CA VAL A 479 15.95 -21.68 -13.74
C VAL A 479 15.06 -22.56 -14.62
N HIS A 480 14.89 -23.79 -14.18
CA HIS A 480 13.87 -24.71 -14.69
C HIS A 480 12.78 -24.80 -13.64
N MET A 481 11.54 -24.58 -14.05
CA MET A 481 10.36 -24.64 -13.18
C MET A 481 9.42 -25.72 -13.66
N GLN A 482 8.96 -26.55 -12.73
CA GLN A 482 8.00 -27.61 -12.96
C GLN A 482 6.81 -27.42 -12.04
N THR A 483 5.63 -27.16 -12.60
CA THR A 483 4.40 -27.00 -11.82
C THR A 483 4.10 -28.28 -11.02
N LEU A 484 3.73 -28.11 -9.76
CA LEU A 484 3.35 -29.17 -8.86
C LEU A 484 1.81 -29.20 -8.67
N PRO A 485 1.21 -30.38 -8.46
CA PRO A 485 -0.24 -30.52 -8.36
C PRO A 485 -0.77 -30.29 -6.95
N TYR A 486 -0.23 -29.28 -6.24
CA TYR A 486 -0.70 -28.88 -4.93
C TYR A 486 -1.52 -27.60 -5.02
N SER A 487 -2.58 -27.52 -4.20
CA SER A 487 -3.47 -26.36 -4.12
C SER A 487 -3.62 -25.85 -2.70
N PHE A 488 -3.15 -26.60 -1.71
CA PHE A 488 -3.28 -26.24 -0.30
C PHE A 488 -1.98 -26.48 0.44
N ILE A 489 -1.69 -25.57 1.37
CA ILE A 489 -0.61 -25.71 2.34
C ILE A 489 -1.19 -25.57 3.74
N ARG A 490 -0.64 -26.33 4.71
CA ARG A 490 -1.00 -26.24 6.13
C ARG A 490 0.25 -26.28 6.98
N TRP A 491 0.34 -25.38 7.93
CA TRP A 491 1.36 -25.38 8.97
C TRP A 491 1.00 -26.41 10.03
N ILE A 492 1.99 -27.10 10.57
CA ILE A 492 1.79 -28.02 11.68
C ILE A 492 2.11 -27.26 12.96
N ASP A 493 1.08 -27.03 13.80
CA ASP A 493 1.18 -26.21 15.01
C ASP A 493 1.46 -27.04 16.28
N ASN A 494 1.74 -28.31 16.14
CA ASN A 494 2.08 -29.16 17.27
C ASN A 494 3.44 -28.75 17.87
N GLU A 495 3.44 -28.27 19.11
CA GLU A 495 4.67 -27.93 19.83
C GLU A 495 5.57 -29.19 20.02
N GLY A 496 6.87 -29.00 19.75
CA GLY A 496 7.86 -30.08 19.95
C GLY A 496 7.82 -31.20 18.92
N LEU A 497 7.12 -31.04 17.80
CA LEU A 497 7.11 -32.04 16.72
C LEU A 497 8.53 -32.13 16.12
N ASP A 498 9.13 -33.32 16.25
CA ASP A 498 10.40 -33.64 15.63
C ASP A 498 10.24 -34.35 14.27
N GLU A 499 11.32 -34.49 13.55
CA GLU A 499 11.32 -35.17 12.25
C GLU A 499 10.87 -36.65 12.36
N ALA A 500 11.15 -37.31 13.50
CA ALA A 500 10.76 -38.71 13.73
C ALA A 500 9.24 -38.84 13.89
N ALA A 501 8.59 -37.89 14.58
CA ALA A 501 7.15 -37.85 14.72
C ALA A 501 6.49 -37.48 13.37
N LEU A 502 7.07 -36.54 12.64
CA LEU A 502 6.60 -36.17 11.31
C LEU A 502 6.63 -37.33 10.31
N ARG A 503 7.65 -38.19 10.38
CA ARG A 503 7.74 -39.39 9.53
C ARG A 503 6.62 -40.40 9.80
N LYS A 504 6.10 -40.47 11.03
CA LYS A 504 5.05 -41.39 11.44
C LYS A 504 3.64 -40.97 11.06
N LEU A 505 3.46 -39.72 10.57
CA LEU A 505 2.15 -39.25 10.16
C LEU A 505 1.59 -40.10 9.02
N ASN A 506 0.35 -40.57 9.18
CA ASN A 506 -0.43 -41.28 8.17
C ASN A 506 -1.01 -40.26 7.20
N LEU A 507 -0.40 -40.14 6.02
CA LEU A 507 -0.77 -39.19 4.98
C LEU A 507 -1.07 -39.93 3.69
N THR A 508 -1.83 -39.29 2.82
CA THR A 508 -2.07 -39.80 1.45
C THR A 508 -0.78 -39.71 0.64
N SER A 509 -0.65 -40.54 -0.39
CA SER A 509 0.56 -40.59 -1.23
C SER A 509 0.81 -39.31 -2.02
N ASP A 510 -0.22 -38.47 -2.19
CA ASP A 510 -0.19 -37.16 -2.86
C ASP A 510 0.08 -36.00 -1.90
N THR A 511 0.27 -36.27 -0.61
CA THR A 511 0.66 -35.26 0.40
C THR A 511 2.17 -35.17 0.55
N LYS A 512 2.73 -33.97 0.48
CA LYS A 512 4.17 -33.73 0.60
C LYS A 512 4.52 -33.04 1.91
N LYS A 513 5.54 -33.56 2.60
CA LYS A 513 6.10 -32.99 3.84
C LYS A 513 7.22 -32.04 3.47
N VAL A 514 7.11 -30.78 3.89
CA VAL A 514 8.09 -29.72 3.59
C VAL A 514 8.42 -28.91 4.82
N GLN A 515 9.48 -28.12 4.72
CA GLN A 515 9.94 -27.19 5.73
C GLN A 515 10.11 -25.82 5.10
N ASP A 516 9.71 -24.75 5.81
CA ASP A 516 9.97 -23.39 5.37
C ASP A 516 11.37 -22.90 5.76
N LEU A 517 11.72 -21.65 5.36
CA LEU A 517 13.02 -21.05 5.69
C LEU A 517 13.24 -20.77 7.18
N LYS A 518 12.17 -20.80 8.01
CA LYS A 518 12.23 -20.67 9.47
C LYS A 518 12.37 -22.01 10.18
N GLY A 519 12.39 -23.12 9.44
CA GLY A 519 12.50 -24.46 9.98
C GLY A 519 11.18 -25.07 10.45
N ARG A 520 10.02 -24.45 10.15
CA ARG A 520 8.71 -24.97 10.52
C ARG A 520 8.27 -26.05 9.53
N TYR A 521 7.60 -27.06 10.05
CA TYR A 521 7.07 -28.18 9.25
C TYR A 521 5.69 -27.84 8.68
N LEU A 522 5.48 -28.22 7.42
CA LEU A 522 4.25 -27.98 6.67
C LEU A 522 3.90 -29.20 5.82
N LEU A 523 2.63 -29.26 5.44
CA LEU A 523 2.11 -30.26 4.52
C LEU A 523 1.53 -29.57 3.29
N LEU A 524 1.90 -30.05 2.10
CA LEU A 524 1.29 -29.65 0.83
C LEU A 524 0.26 -30.72 0.44
N PHE A 525 -0.95 -30.29 0.10
CA PHE A 525 -2.07 -31.13 -0.27
C PHE A 525 -2.58 -30.76 -1.68
N SER A 526 -2.99 -31.79 -2.43
CA SER A 526 -3.59 -31.59 -3.74
C SER A 526 -5.08 -31.24 -3.68
N ASN A 527 -5.78 -31.61 -2.62
CA ASN A 527 -7.21 -31.40 -2.47
C ASN A 527 -7.64 -31.39 -0.97
N GLN A 528 -8.88 -30.92 -0.72
CA GLN A 528 -9.44 -30.83 0.63
C GLN A 528 -9.65 -32.21 1.29
N TRP A 529 -9.93 -33.24 0.50
CA TRP A 529 -10.10 -34.60 1.03
C TRP A 529 -8.83 -35.11 1.71
N SER A 530 -7.65 -34.87 1.12
CA SER A 530 -6.36 -35.26 1.69
C SER A 530 -6.08 -34.55 3.03
N ILE A 531 -6.55 -33.30 3.21
CA ILE A 531 -6.48 -32.58 4.49
C ILE A 531 -7.33 -33.28 5.54
N ASN A 532 -8.61 -33.55 5.21
CA ASN A 532 -9.53 -34.23 6.12
C ASN A 532 -9.02 -35.61 6.52
N TRP A 533 -8.49 -36.37 5.55
CA TRP A 533 -7.85 -37.65 5.79
C TRP A 533 -6.68 -37.56 6.78
N ALA A 534 -5.82 -36.55 6.61
CA ALA A 534 -4.68 -36.35 7.51
C ALA A 534 -5.14 -36.07 8.95
N LEU A 535 -6.17 -35.26 9.14
CA LEU A 535 -6.74 -34.94 10.45
C LEU A 535 -7.42 -36.16 11.10
N GLU A 536 -8.17 -36.95 10.33
CA GLU A 536 -8.88 -38.13 10.84
C GLU A 536 -7.93 -39.29 11.25
N ARG A 537 -6.80 -39.42 10.55
CA ARG A 537 -5.85 -40.54 10.75
C ARG A 537 -4.71 -40.25 11.72
N ASN A 538 -4.55 -38.99 12.13
CA ASN A 538 -3.52 -38.59 13.08
C ASN A 538 -4.16 -37.82 14.24
N GLU A 539 -4.51 -38.55 15.27
CA GLU A 539 -5.11 -37.99 16.49
C GLU A 539 -4.16 -36.96 17.12
N GLY A 540 -4.69 -35.76 17.38
CA GLY A 540 -3.92 -34.64 17.95
C GLY A 540 -3.09 -33.82 16.92
N LEU A 541 -3.17 -34.12 15.63
CA LEU A 541 -2.55 -33.26 14.60
C LEU A 541 -3.29 -31.94 14.50
N LEU A 542 -2.56 -30.82 14.69
CA LEU A 542 -3.07 -29.45 14.56
C LEU A 542 -2.52 -28.84 13.28
N LEU A 543 -3.44 -28.42 12.40
CA LEU A 543 -3.12 -27.79 11.13
C LEU A 543 -3.74 -26.40 11.05
N SER A 544 -2.94 -25.38 10.68
CA SER A 544 -3.41 -24.03 10.45
C SER A 544 -3.24 -23.58 8.99
N GLU A 545 -4.11 -22.64 8.58
CA GLU A 545 -4.05 -22.00 7.26
C GLU A 545 -3.12 -20.79 7.24
N PHE A 546 -2.80 -20.25 8.39
CA PHE A 546 -2.01 -19.05 8.55
C PHE A 546 -0.80 -19.33 9.43
N SER A 547 0.29 -18.68 9.12
CA SER A 547 1.47 -18.63 9.96
C SER A 547 1.37 -17.42 10.87
N GLU A 548 1.30 -17.62 12.17
CA GLU A 548 1.64 -16.57 13.12
C GLU A 548 3.16 -16.33 13.05
N ASN A 549 3.56 -15.10 12.74
CA ASN A 549 4.97 -14.71 12.64
C ASN A 549 5.60 -14.44 14.02
#